data_0b9387221daec559cddb478d2228af88
#
_entry.id   0b9387221daec559cddb478d2228af88
#
_cell.length_a   1.000
_cell.length_b   1.000
_cell.length_c   1.000
_cell.angle_alpha   90.00
_cell.angle_beta   90.00
_cell.angle_gamma   90.00
#
_symmetry.space_group_name_H-M   'P 1'
#
loop_
_entity.id
_entity.type
_entity.pdbx_description
1 polymer ?
#
loop_
_entity_poly.entity_id
_entity_poly.type
_entity_poly.pdbx_seq_one_letter_code
_entity_poly.pdbx_strand_id
1 'polypeptide(L)'
;DVEKAFLQFSFDDWSAKLGRYTIGWGELEGGALDVINPSGGLTDPSMISQWILSSTRYFENSDLSFFYNTNPRITKSKLMTLKNDSYDEFGLRYGISGEGSDIAFYVGQLVPNDALTNLTDGLVYATPYQLLGLGMNKAFDDYLLKFDLAYKHNLQQNRLGQFVEVGRIDWDLAFDIQKNDRTILISVNSQHLLDFYNDYLTPTLTGSVSTDKNSTTYMARVSDKFSDSDWSWNASHIILSNND
;
A
#
# COMPACT_ATOMS: atom_id res chain seq x y z
N ASP A 1 -21.86 -10.03 2.26
CA ASP A 1 -21.00 -9.37 1.26
C ASP A 1 -20.20 -10.42 0.48
N VAL A 2 -20.10 -10.25 -0.84
CA VAL A 2 -19.21 -11.08 -1.66
C VAL A 2 -17.81 -10.50 -1.59
N GLU A 3 -16.89 -11.18 -0.95
CA GLU A 3 -15.52 -10.70 -0.81
C GLU A 3 -14.74 -10.78 -2.13
N LYS A 4 -14.86 -11.87 -2.85
CA LYS A 4 -14.18 -12.08 -4.14
C LYS A 4 -15.12 -12.74 -5.15
N ALA A 5 -15.23 -12.16 -6.35
CA ALA A 5 -15.96 -12.72 -7.48
C ALA A 5 -15.34 -12.23 -8.77
N PHE A 6 -14.68 -13.10 -9.52
CA PHE A 6 -13.97 -12.74 -10.74
C PHE A 6 -14.02 -13.85 -11.78
N LEU A 7 -13.85 -13.46 -13.03
CA LEU A 7 -13.54 -14.34 -14.16
C LEU A 7 -12.05 -14.23 -14.46
N GLN A 8 -11.42 -15.36 -14.70
CA GLN A 8 -10.01 -15.42 -15.08
C GLN A 8 -9.87 -16.25 -16.36
N PHE A 9 -9.11 -15.72 -17.29
CA PHE A 9 -8.75 -16.35 -18.55
C PHE A 9 -7.23 -16.50 -18.59
N SER A 10 -6.74 -17.66 -18.98
CA SER A 10 -5.31 -17.92 -19.15
C SER A 10 -5.07 -18.51 -20.54
N PHE A 11 -4.11 -17.95 -21.25
CA PHE A 11 -3.66 -18.37 -22.56
C PHE A 11 -2.13 -18.46 -22.48
N ASP A 12 -1.51 -19.45 -23.03
CA ASP A 12 -0.06 -19.64 -23.04
C ASP A 12 0.76 -18.72 -22.12
N ASP A 13 1.14 -17.54 -22.61
CA ASP A 13 1.94 -16.52 -21.92
C ASP A 13 1.08 -15.34 -21.40
N TRP A 14 -0.27 -15.45 -21.44
CA TRP A 14 -1.16 -14.38 -20.99
C TRP A 14 -2.15 -14.84 -19.94
N SER A 15 -2.46 -13.94 -19.01
CA SER A 15 -3.60 -14.06 -18.12
C SER A 15 -4.37 -12.75 -18.06
N ALA A 16 -5.70 -12.84 -18.05
CA ALA A 16 -6.58 -11.70 -17.86
C ALA A 16 -7.59 -12.02 -16.76
N LYS A 17 -7.92 -11.03 -15.93
CA LYS A 17 -8.83 -11.18 -14.80
C LYS A 17 -9.76 -9.98 -14.71
N LEU A 18 -11.06 -10.24 -14.59
CA LEU A 18 -12.10 -9.22 -14.47
C LEU A 18 -13.03 -9.56 -13.32
N GLY A 19 -13.26 -8.65 -12.43
CA GLY A 19 -14.20 -8.83 -11.33
C GLY A 19 -13.77 -8.14 -10.05
N ARG A 20 -14.31 -8.63 -8.93
CA ARG A 20 -14.02 -8.11 -7.59
C ARG A 20 -12.93 -8.94 -6.92
N TYR A 21 -11.77 -8.35 -6.70
CA TYR A 21 -10.61 -8.98 -6.05
C TYR A 21 -9.61 -7.92 -5.56
N THR A 22 -8.53 -8.36 -4.94
CA THR A 22 -7.42 -7.52 -4.48
C THR A 22 -6.20 -7.71 -5.38
N ILE A 23 -5.42 -6.65 -5.59
CA ILE A 23 -4.11 -6.69 -6.26
C ILE A 23 -3.04 -6.32 -5.24
N GLY A 24 -2.04 -7.17 -5.06
CA GLY A 24 -0.84 -6.85 -4.28
C GLY A 24 0.21 -6.17 -5.16
N TRP A 25 0.67 -5.01 -4.74
CA TRP A 25 1.87 -4.34 -5.23
C TRP A 25 2.87 -4.22 -4.08
N GLY A 26 4.18 -4.26 -4.42
CA GLY A 26 5.25 -4.23 -3.42
C GLY A 26 5.54 -5.59 -2.79
N GLU A 27 6.56 -5.60 -1.99
CA GLU A 27 7.09 -6.79 -1.31
C GLU A 27 6.60 -6.88 0.15
N LEU A 28 6.13 -5.75 0.70
CA LEU A 28 5.64 -5.65 2.07
C LEU A 28 4.16 -5.31 2.11
N GLU A 29 3.42 -6.10 2.89
CA GLU A 29 2.01 -5.82 3.21
C GLU A 29 1.92 -4.55 4.07
N GLY A 30 1.08 -3.60 3.66
CA GLY A 30 0.97 -2.29 4.30
C GLY A 30 2.17 -1.36 4.06
N GLY A 31 3.06 -1.72 3.13
CA GLY A 31 4.26 -0.96 2.78
C GLY A 31 4.02 0.19 1.80
N ALA A 32 5.13 0.80 1.34
CA ALA A 32 5.16 1.97 0.48
C ALA A 32 4.42 1.79 -0.85
N LEU A 33 4.40 0.55 -1.37
CA LEU A 33 3.79 0.15 -2.63
C LEU A 33 2.45 -0.60 -2.47
N ASP A 34 2.04 -1.00 -1.26
CA ASP A 34 0.73 -1.60 -1.01
C ASP A 34 -0.36 -0.54 -0.93
N VAL A 35 -0.67 0.07 -2.07
CA VAL A 35 -1.46 1.31 -2.17
C VAL A 35 -2.74 1.17 -3.00
N ILE A 36 -3.00 -0.01 -3.57
CA ILE A 36 -4.17 -0.21 -4.47
C ILE A 36 -5.42 -0.55 -3.66
N ASN A 37 -5.30 -1.43 -2.67
CA ASN A 37 -6.47 -1.92 -1.94
C ASN A 37 -6.64 -1.19 -0.61
N PRO A 38 -7.76 -0.50 -0.37
CA PRO A 38 -8.02 0.07 0.94
C PRO A 38 -8.26 -1.03 1.98
N SER A 39 -7.87 -0.78 3.22
CA SER A 39 -8.21 -1.64 4.35
C SER A 39 -9.60 -1.36 4.88
N GLY A 40 -10.18 -2.29 5.64
CA GLY A 40 -11.45 -2.10 6.36
C GLY A 40 -11.37 -1.12 7.53
N GLY A 41 -10.18 -0.61 7.82
CA GLY A 41 -9.89 0.33 8.91
C GLY A 41 -9.28 -0.34 10.13
N LEU A 42 -9.16 0.40 11.23
CA LEU A 42 -8.48 -0.06 12.46
C LEU A 42 -9.11 -1.31 13.11
N THR A 43 -10.40 -1.51 12.90
CA THR A 43 -11.14 -2.65 13.48
C THR A 43 -11.19 -3.87 12.56
N ASP A 44 -10.88 -3.68 11.29
CA ASP A 44 -10.83 -4.73 10.28
C ASP A 44 -9.69 -4.42 9.30
N PRO A 45 -8.50 -4.94 9.56
CA PRO A 45 -7.33 -4.69 8.71
C PRO A 45 -7.38 -5.45 7.38
N SER A 46 -8.41 -6.24 7.11
CA SER A 46 -8.52 -6.96 5.85
C SER A 46 -8.61 -6.00 4.66
N MET A 47 -7.94 -6.37 3.58
CA MET A 47 -7.99 -5.61 2.33
C MET A 47 -9.36 -5.71 1.68
N ILE A 48 -9.90 -4.57 1.26
CA ILE A 48 -11.19 -4.49 0.59
C ILE A 48 -11.01 -4.77 -0.90
N SER A 49 -11.67 -5.82 -1.38
CA SER A 49 -11.70 -6.14 -2.82
C SER A 49 -12.40 -5.07 -3.64
N GLN A 50 -11.87 -4.78 -4.81
CA GLN A 50 -12.36 -3.78 -5.76
C GLN A 50 -12.72 -4.40 -7.11
N TRP A 51 -13.54 -3.70 -7.92
CA TRP A 51 -13.84 -4.09 -9.28
C TRP A 51 -12.70 -3.69 -10.22
N ILE A 52 -11.91 -4.67 -10.64
CA ILE A 52 -10.67 -4.46 -11.38
C ILE A 52 -10.67 -5.30 -12.65
N LEU A 53 -10.19 -4.72 -13.72
CA LEU A 53 -9.68 -5.42 -14.89
C LEU A 53 -8.17 -5.48 -14.79
N SER A 54 -7.57 -6.66 -14.88
CA SER A 54 -6.12 -6.79 -14.99
C SER A 54 -5.71 -7.76 -16.07
N SER A 55 -4.51 -7.58 -16.60
CA SER A 55 -3.88 -8.48 -17.55
C SER A 55 -2.39 -8.58 -17.25
N THR A 56 -1.84 -9.79 -17.38
CA THR A 56 -0.42 -10.06 -17.19
C THR A 56 0.09 -10.84 -18.38
N ARG A 57 1.21 -10.40 -18.93
CA ARG A 57 2.00 -11.15 -19.90
C ARG A 57 3.25 -11.68 -19.23
N TYR A 58 3.49 -12.98 -19.39
CA TYR A 58 4.65 -13.67 -18.86
C TYR A 58 5.71 -13.85 -19.94
N PHE A 59 6.96 -13.65 -19.56
CA PHE A 59 8.15 -13.93 -20.36
C PHE A 59 9.00 -14.93 -19.58
N GLU A 60 10.11 -15.39 -20.14
CA GLU A 60 10.94 -16.41 -19.52
C GLU A 60 11.36 -16.07 -18.07
N ASN A 61 11.87 -14.84 -17.86
CA ASN A 61 12.34 -14.37 -16.54
C ASN A 61 11.72 -13.02 -16.13
N SER A 62 10.57 -12.66 -16.72
CA SER A 62 9.93 -11.39 -16.40
C SER A 62 8.43 -11.44 -16.67
N ASP A 63 7.71 -10.49 -16.11
CA ASP A 63 6.30 -10.29 -16.39
C ASP A 63 5.96 -8.80 -16.55
N LEU A 64 4.94 -8.53 -17.33
CA LEU A 64 4.35 -7.20 -17.48
C LEU A 64 2.87 -7.28 -17.11
N SER A 65 2.48 -6.59 -16.07
CA SER A 65 1.12 -6.56 -15.56
C SER A 65 0.53 -5.17 -15.69
N PHE A 66 -0.74 -5.10 -16.05
CA PHE A 66 -1.56 -3.90 -16.12
C PHE A 66 -2.81 -4.09 -15.28
N PHE A 67 -3.30 -3.03 -14.64
CA PHE A 67 -4.65 -3.01 -14.07
C PHE A 67 -5.38 -1.70 -14.37
N TYR A 68 -6.71 -1.77 -14.33
CA TYR A 68 -7.62 -0.65 -14.48
C TYR A 68 -8.83 -0.80 -13.57
N ASN A 69 -9.16 0.27 -12.86
CA ASN A 69 -10.27 0.35 -11.91
C ASN A 69 -11.04 1.65 -12.12
N THR A 70 -12.31 1.56 -12.52
CA THR A 70 -13.17 2.72 -12.80
C THR A 70 -13.86 3.30 -11.57
N ASN A 71 -13.80 2.63 -10.44
CA ASN A 71 -14.49 3.03 -9.22
C ASN A 71 -13.68 2.60 -7.99
N PRO A 72 -12.51 3.21 -7.78
CA PRO A 72 -11.68 2.90 -6.64
C PRO A 72 -12.42 3.15 -5.33
N ARG A 73 -12.27 2.21 -4.42
CA ARG A 73 -12.81 2.32 -3.07
C ARG A 73 -11.80 3.03 -2.19
N ILE A 74 -12.31 3.80 -1.25
CA ILE A 74 -11.51 4.41 -0.19
C ILE A 74 -11.97 3.91 1.17
N THR A 75 -11.07 3.92 2.14
CA THR A 75 -11.42 3.66 3.54
C THR A 75 -12.39 4.74 4.01
N LYS A 76 -13.63 4.35 4.33
CA LYS A 76 -14.68 5.30 4.73
C LYS A 76 -14.78 5.40 6.24
N SER A 77 -14.56 6.57 6.78
CA SER A 77 -15.12 6.90 8.10
C SER A 77 -16.64 7.05 7.98
N LYS A 78 -17.41 6.40 8.85
CA LYS A 78 -18.89 6.46 8.87
C LYS A 78 -19.42 7.87 9.11
N LEU A 79 -18.58 8.82 9.51
CA LEU A 79 -18.95 10.19 9.92
C LEU A 79 -18.69 11.23 8.83
N MET A 80 -18.14 10.85 7.65
CA MET A 80 -17.71 11.80 6.65
C MET A 80 -18.49 11.66 5.34
N THR A 81 -18.88 12.78 4.76
CA THR A 81 -19.53 12.83 3.44
C THR A 81 -18.47 12.93 2.36
N LEU A 82 -18.41 11.94 1.49
CA LEU A 82 -17.53 11.95 0.32
C LEU A 82 -18.05 12.93 -0.73
N LYS A 83 -17.21 13.81 -1.25
CA LYS A 83 -17.53 14.56 -2.45
C LYS A 83 -17.50 13.59 -3.64
N ASN A 84 -18.55 13.62 -4.43
CA ASN A 84 -18.86 12.65 -5.50
C ASN A 84 -18.02 12.89 -6.77
N ASP A 85 -16.70 12.90 -6.67
CA ASP A 85 -15.83 12.85 -7.84
C ASP A 85 -15.43 11.39 -8.06
N SER A 86 -15.74 10.85 -9.23
CA SER A 86 -15.30 9.52 -9.66
C SER A 86 -14.00 9.67 -10.42
N TYR A 87 -12.97 8.98 -9.98
CA TYR A 87 -11.67 8.93 -10.62
C TYR A 87 -11.34 7.50 -11.00
N ASP A 88 -10.59 7.35 -12.07
CA ASP A 88 -10.07 6.05 -12.48
C ASP A 88 -8.68 5.82 -11.90
N GLU A 89 -8.39 4.57 -11.54
CA GLU A 89 -7.06 4.10 -11.22
C GLU A 89 -6.54 3.18 -12.31
N PHE A 90 -5.28 3.30 -12.63
CA PHE A 90 -4.60 2.36 -13.51
C PHE A 90 -3.11 2.31 -13.20
N GLY A 91 -2.49 1.20 -13.56
CA GLY A 91 -1.05 1.09 -13.40
C GLY A 91 -0.45 -0.08 -14.13
N LEU A 92 0.86 -0.02 -14.24
CA LEU A 92 1.74 -1.02 -14.85
C LEU A 92 2.76 -1.48 -13.82
N ARG A 93 3.05 -2.78 -13.83
CA ARG A 93 4.15 -3.41 -13.13
C ARG A 93 4.99 -4.19 -14.13
N TYR A 94 6.30 -4.00 -14.11
CA TYR A 94 7.25 -4.85 -14.81
C TYR A 94 8.13 -5.55 -13.79
N GLY A 95 8.00 -6.87 -13.71
CA GLY A 95 8.74 -7.73 -12.80
C GLY A 95 9.85 -8.49 -13.53
N ILE A 96 10.99 -8.65 -12.87
CA ILE A 96 12.13 -9.45 -13.32
C ILE A 96 12.47 -10.41 -12.20
N SER A 97 12.45 -11.71 -12.49
CA SER A 97 12.80 -12.77 -11.53
C SER A 97 14.16 -13.36 -11.89
N GLY A 98 15.02 -13.46 -10.88
CA GLY A 98 16.35 -14.06 -10.98
C GLY A 98 16.54 -15.18 -9.97
N GLU A 99 17.71 -15.76 -9.92
CA GLU A 99 18.04 -16.81 -8.97
C GLU A 99 18.03 -16.25 -7.53
N GLY A 100 16.95 -16.55 -6.79
CA GLY A 100 16.73 -16.13 -5.41
C GLY A 100 16.52 -14.62 -5.23
N SER A 101 16.14 -13.90 -6.29
CA SER A 101 15.85 -12.46 -6.19
C SER A 101 14.82 -12.02 -7.23
N ASP A 102 13.94 -11.10 -6.83
CA ASP A 102 13.01 -10.44 -7.72
C ASP A 102 13.16 -8.92 -7.62
N ILE A 103 12.93 -8.23 -8.74
CA ILE A 103 12.90 -6.78 -8.83
C ILE A 103 11.65 -6.41 -9.63
N ALA A 104 10.90 -5.41 -9.18
CA ALA A 104 9.74 -4.93 -9.90
C ALA A 104 9.69 -3.40 -9.94
N PHE A 105 9.32 -2.87 -11.10
CA PHE A 105 9.10 -1.44 -11.35
C PHE A 105 7.60 -1.19 -11.45
N TYR A 106 7.13 -0.08 -10.88
CA TYR A 106 5.73 0.27 -10.81
C TYR A 106 5.53 1.69 -11.30
N VAL A 107 4.48 1.92 -12.08
CA VAL A 107 4.02 3.24 -12.46
C VAL A 107 2.49 3.23 -12.52
N GLY A 108 1.86 4.30 -12.02
CA GLY A 108 0.41 4.38 -12.04
C GLY A 108 -0.15 5.74 -11.67
N GLN A 109 -1.44 5.91 -11.95
CA GLN A 109 -2.29 6.93 -11.40
C GLN A 109 -3.23 6.25 -10.42
N LEU A 110 -3.16 6.62 -9.16
CA LEU A 110 -3.85 5.96 -8.06
C LEU A 110 -4.67 6.97 -7.26
N VAL A 111 -5.74 6.48 -6.62
CA VAL A 111 -6.53 7.25 -5.66
C VAL A 111 -6.07 6.89 -4.25
N PRO A 112 -5.82 7.85 -3.35
CA PRO A 112 -5.41 7.53 -1.99
C PRO A 112 -6.42 6.61 -1.29
N ASN A 113 -5.95 5.55 -0.66
CA ASN A 113 -6.79 4.64 0.12
C ASN A 113 -7.45 5.37 1.29
N ASP A 114 -6.73 6.31 1.92
CA ASP A 114 -7.22 7.17 2.97
C ASP A 114 -7.54 8.54 2.39
N ALA A 115 -8.82 8.89 2.42
CA ALA A 115 -9.29 10.16 1.93
C ALA A 115 -8.99 11.30 2.91
N LEU A 116 -8.63 12.45 2.38
CA LEU A 116 -8.36 13.65 3.18
C LEU A 116 -9.66 14.43 3.44
N THR A 117 -9.86 14.83 4.69
CA THR A 117 -10.94 15.78 5.06
C THR A 117 -10.45 17.20 4.86
N ASN A 118 -11.16 18.00 4.08
CA ASN A 118 -10.93 19.44 4.00
C ASN A 118 -11.42 20.10 5.30
N LEU A 119 -10.52 20.81 5.98
CA LEU A 119 -10.81 21.44 7.25
C LEU A 119 -11.74 22.66 7.13
N THR A 120 -11.93 23.19 5.92
CA THR A 120 -12.80 24.37 5.69
C THR A 120 -14.26 23.99 5.47
N ASP A 121 -14.54 22.94 4.68
CA ASP A 121 -15.90 22.52 4.32
C ASP A 121 -16.35 21.21 4.99
N GLY A 122 -15.41 20.51 5.65
CA GLY A 122 -15.67 19.22 6.30
C GLY A 122 -15.93 18.05 5.33
N LEU A 123 -15.74 18.27 4.03
CA LEU A 123 -15.93 17.23 3.02
C LEU A 123 -14.65 16.39 2.85
N VAL A 124 -14.84 15.16 2.44
CA VAL A 124 -13.77 14.20 2.18
C VAL A 124 -13.43 14.18 0.69
N TYR A 125 -12.14 14.28 0.38
CA TYR A 125 -11.62 14.30 -0.98
C TYR A 125 -10.62 13.16 -1.18
N ALA A 126 -10.64 12.55 -2.36
CA ALA A 126 -9.72 11.50 -2.76
C ALA A 126 -9.21 11.78 -4.18
N THR A 127 -8.35 12.79 -4.32
CA THR A 127 -7.79 13.20 -5.62
C THR A 127 -6.67 12.26 -6.04
N PRO A 128 -6.62 11.86 -7.32
CA PRO A 128 -5.58 10.98 -7.83
C PRO A 128 -4.19 11.59 -7.71
N TYR A 129 -3.21 10.73 -7.49
CA TYR A 129 -1.78 11.05 -7.51
C TYR A 129 -1.05 10.10 -8.46
N GLN A 130 0.18 10.46 -8.86
CA GLN A 130 1.04 9.64 -9.69
C GLN A 130 2.04 8.89 -8.81
N LEU A 131 2.27 7.60 -9.12
CA LEU A 131 3.20 6.73 -8.44
C LEU A 131 4.32 6.30 -9.38
N LEU A 132 5.56 6.39 -8.90
CA LEU A 132 6.71 5.64 -9.42
C LEU A 132 7.24 4.77 -8.29
N GLY A 133 7.47 3.49 -8.56
CA GLY A 133 7.87 2.55 -7.52
C GLY A 133 8.94 1.56 -7.96
N LEU A 134 9.67 1.05 -6.96
CA LEU A 134 10.65 -0.03 -7.08
C LEU A 134 10.45 -0.96 -5.90
N GLY A 135 10.20 -2.25 -6.18
CA GLY A 135 10.18 -3.32 -5.19
C GLY A 135 11.32 -4.28 -5.45
N MET A 136 11.92 -4.81 -4.42
CA MET A 136 12.97 -5.82 -4.50
C MET A 136 12.83 -6.82 -3.37
N ASN A 137 13.07 -8.09 -3.67
CA ASN A 137 13.32 -9.09 -2.64
C ASN A 137 14.54 -9.93 -2.99
N LYS A 138 15.18 -10.47 -1.96
CA LYS A 138 16.30 -11.40 -2.09
C LYS A 138 16.25 -12.44 -0.99
N ALA A 139 16.17 -13.71 -1.42
CA ALA A 139 16.25 -14.85 -0.53
C ALA A 139 17.73 -15.18 -0.24
N PHE A 140 17.99 -15.48 1.00
CA PHE A 140 19.22 -16.07 1.53
C PHE A 140 18.78 -17.27 2.34
N ASP A 141 19.60 -18.26 2.59
CA ASP A 141 19.23 -19.53 3.19
C ASP A 141 17.99 -19.50 4.12
N ASP A 142 18.11 -18.85 5.29
CA ASP A 142 17.06 -18.82 6.31
C ASP A 142 16.31 -17.47 6.39
N TYR A 143 16.59 -16.50 5.52
CA TYR A 143 15.98 -15.17 5.58
C TYR A 143 15.71 -14.56 4.21
N LEU A 144 14.69 -13.71 4.16
CA LEU A 144 14.27 -12.95 3.00
C LEU A 144 14.40 -11.45 3.31
N LEU A 145 15.22 -10.77 2.52
CA LEU A 145 15.30 -9.31 2.52
C LEU A 145 14.26 -8.76 1.56
N LYS A 146 13.48 -7.77 1.99
CA LYS A 146 12.47 -7.06 1.19
C LYS A 146 12.71 -5.57 1.25
N PHE A 147 12.52 -4.90 0.15
CA PHE A 147 12.66 -3.46 0.03
C PHE A 147 11.62 -2.90 -0.94
N ASP A 148 10.90 -1.86 -0.52
CA ASP A 148 10.01 -1.09 -1.36
C ASP A 148 10.39 0.39 -1.32
N LEU A 149 10.28 1.07 -2.47
CA LEU A 149 10.47 2.51 -2.62
C LEU A 149 9.35 3.07 -3.50
N ALA A 150 8.68 4.13 -3.06
CA ALA A 150 7.64 4.81 -3.79
C ALA A 150 7.87 6.32 -3.81
N TYR A 151 7.83 6.93 -4.98
CA TYR A 151 7.67 8.37 -5.15
C TYR A 151 6.23 8.68 -5.56
N LYS A 152 5.54 9.47 -4.73
CA LYS A 152 4.16 9.90 -4.94
C LYS A 152 4.15 11.38 -5.30
N HIS A 153 3.70 11.70 -6.51
CA HIS A 153 3.63 13.05 -7.07
C HIS A 153 2.19 13.54 -7.05
N ASN A 154 1.98 14.83 -6.76
CA ASN A 154 0.65 15.46 -6.63
C ASN A 154 -0.23 14.84 -5.53
N LEU A 155 0.39 14.34 -4.45
CA LEU A 155 -0.34 13.89 -3.28
C LEU A 155 -0.93 15.11 -2.55
N GLN A 156 -2.22 15.08 -2.24
CA GLN A 156 -2.84 16.19 -1.53
C GLN A 156 -2.50 16.18 -0.03
N GLN A 157 -2.27 17.39 0.51
CA GLN A 157 -2.12 17.65 1.94
C GLN A 157 -2.94 18.88 2.36
N ASN A 158 -3.40 18.93 3.60
CA ASN A 158 -4.04 20.12 4.16
C ASN A 158 -2.96 21.12 4.61
N ARG A 159 -3.10 22.35 4.14
CA ARG A 159 -2.30 23.48 4.58
C ARG A 159 -3.22 24.64 4.95
N LEU A 160 -3.31 24.99 6.23
CA LEU A 160 -4.18 26.07 6.72
C LEU A 160 -5.64 25.98 6.21
N GLY A 161 -6.16 24.73 6.08
CA GLY A 161 -7.54 24.48 5.60
C GLY A 161 -7.72 24.46 4.09
N GLN A 162 -6.65 24.61 3.31
CA GLN A 162 -6.64 24.44 1.86
C GLN A 162 -5.88 23.18 1.46
N PHE A 163 -6.27 22.57 0.35
CA PHE A 163 -5.48 21.49 -0.23
C PHE A 163 -4.34 22.04 -1.06
N VAL A 164 -3.17 21.47 -0.85
CA VAL A 164 -1.98 21.70 -1.66
C VAL A 164 -1.43 20.37 -2.14
N GLU A 165 -0.81 20.37 -3.32
CA GLU A 165 -0.15 19.21 -3.88
C GLU A 165 1.30 19.16 -3.40
N VAL A 166 1.74 17.97 -2.98
CA VAL A 166 3.09 17.72 -2.50
C VAL A 166 3.67 16.46 -3.14
N GLY A 167 4.99 16.38 -3.20
CA GLY A 167 5.71 15.15 -3.43
C GLY A 167 5.96 14.41 -2.10
N ARG A 168 5.93 13.07 -2.13
CA ARG A 168 6.31 12.24 -0.98
C ARG A 168 7.14 11.05 -1.43
N ILE A 169 8.18 10.75 -0.68
CA ILE A 169 8.98 9.54 -0.82
C ILE A 169 8.65 8.63 0.36
N ASP A 170 8.19 7.43 0.06
CA ASP A 170 7.96 6.36 1.04
C ASP A 170 8.93 5.23 0.76
N TRP A 171 9.52 4.63 1.79
CA TRP A 171 10.36 3.46 1.64
C TRP A 171 10.21 2.49 2.82
N ASP A 172 10.39 1.21 2.52
CA ASP A 172 10.34 0.13 3.49
C ASP A 172 11.54 -0.78 3.33
N LEU A 173 11.99 -1.29 4.46
CA LEU A 173 12.99 -2.36 4.51
C LEU A 173 12.54 -3.40 5.52
N ALA A 174 12.55 -4.67 5.14
CA ALA A 174 12.21 -5.75 6.05
C ALA A 174 13.12 -6.96 5.91
N PHE A 175 13.34 -7.62 7.05
CA PHE A 175 13.95 -8.92 7.16
C PHE A 175 12.93 -9.92 7.68
N ASP A 176 12.69 -10.96 6.90
CA ASP A 176 11.80 -12.06 7.24
C ASP A 176 12.69 -13.29 7.47
N ILE A 177 12.77 -13.75 8.72
CA ILE A 177 13.61 -14.87 9.16
C ILE A 177 12.69 -16.04 9.42
N GLN A 178 12.88 -17.14 8.71
CA GLN A 178 12.11 -18.35 8.88
C GLN A 178 13.00 -19.46 9.44
N LYS A 179 12.67 -19.95 10.63
CA LYS A 179 13.39 -21.04 11.26
C LYS A 179 12.40 -22.04 11.87
N ASN A 180 12.34 -23.24 11.27
CA ASN A 180 11.31 -24.25 11.57
C ASN A 180 9.91 -23.63 11.34
N ASP A 181 9.03 -23.72 12.38
CA ASP A 181 7.66 -23.16 12.33
C ASP A 181 7.59 -21.70 12.79
N ARG A 182 8.73 -21.12 13.16
CA ARG A 182 8.81 -19.73 13.64
C ARG A 182 9.18 -18.78 12.53
N THR A 183 8.42 -17.68 12.43
CA THR A 183 8.73 -16.55 11.56
C THR A 183 8.99 -15.30 12.41
N ILE A 184 10.09 -14.61 12.15
CA ILE A 184 10.43 -13.34 12.77
C ILE A 184 10.51 -12.30 11.66
N LEU A 185 9.67 -11.28 11.71
CA LEU A 185 9.70 -10.13 10.81
C LEU A 185 10.20 -8.91 11.56
N ILE A 186 11.21 -8.26 11.02
CA ILE A 186 11.69 -6.95 11.49
C ILE A 186 11.59 -6.00 10.31
N SER A 187 10.90 -4.88 10.48
CA SER A 187 10.74 -3.90 9.40
C SER A 187 10.84 -2.46 9.87
N VAL A 188 11.25 -1.61 8.96
CA VAL A 188 11.19 -0.16 9.07
C VAL A 188 10.45 0.39 7.86
N ASN A 189 9.50 1.29 8.12
CA ASN A 189 8.78 2.07 7.11
C ASN A 189 9.07 3.54 7.37
N SER A 190 9.36 4.31 6.33
CA SER A 190 9.60 5.74 6.45
C SER A 190 8.92 6.51 5.33
N GLN A 191 8.35 7.65 5.68
CA GLN A 191 7.70 8.58 4.78
C GLN A 191 8.37 9.94 4.90
N HIS A 192 8.64 10.59 3.77
CA HIS A 192 9.29 11.88 3.71
C HIS A 192 8.52 12.81 2.76
N LEU A 193 7.94 13.90 3.30
CA LEU A 193 7.29 14.94 2.52
C LEU A 193 8.34 15.85 1.88
N LEU A 194 8.26 16.00 0.56
CA LEU A 194 9.02 17.00 -0.17
C LEU A 194 8.30 18.35 -0.07
N ASP A 195 9.04 19.46 -0.20
CA ASP A 195 8.48 20.82 -0.12
C ASP A 195 7.63 21.05 1.14
N PHE A 196 8.13 20.57 2.27
CA PHE A 196 7.43 20.63 3.55
C PHE A 196 7.38 22.06 4.12
N TYR A 197 6.20 22.42 4.66
CA TYR A 197 5.97 23.64 5.42
C TYR A 197 5.37 23.29 6.78
N ASN A 198 5.77 24.00 7.83
CA ASN A 198 5.35 23.74 9.23
C ASN A 198 3.85 23.99 9.50
N ASP A 199 3.11 24.50 8.52
CA ASP A 199 1.68 24.78 8.59
C ASP A 199 0.79 23.68 7.95
N TYR A 200 1.38 22.53 7.66
CA TYR A 200 0.62 21.35 7.23
C TYR A 200 -0.11 20.71 8.42
N LEU A 201 -1.35 20.30 8.17
CA LEU A 201 -2.25 19.77 9.18
C LEU A 201 -2.82 18.41 8.76
N THR A 202 -2.85 17.46 9.68
CA THR A 202 -3.54 16.19 9.54
C THR A 202 -4.85 16.25 10.30
N PRO A 203 -6.02 16.09 9.64
CA PRO A 203 -7.31 16.06 10.32
C PRO A 203 -7.40 14.86 11.29
N THR A 204 -8.00 15.11 12.44
CA THR A 204 -8.33 14.07 13.43
C THR A 204 -9.81 14.15 13.80
N LEU A 205 -10.33 13.17 14.54
CA LEU A 205 -11.74 13.16 14.99
C LEU A 205 -12.10 14.35 15.90
N THR A 206 -11.10 14.94 16.57
CA THR A 206 -11.30 16.03 17.54
C THR A 206 -10.70 17.37 17.11
N GLY A 207 -10.20 17.45 15.86
CA GLY A 207 -9.57 18.67 15.35
C GLY A 207 -8.52 18.37 14.30
N SER A 208 -7.34 18.94 14.44
CA SER A 208 -6.18 18.69 13.58
C SER A 208 -4.89 18.66 14.39
N VAL A 209 -3.91 17.93 13.92
CA VAL A 209 -2.55 17.89 14.45
C VAL A 209 -1.58 18.35 13.38
N SER A 210 -0.40 18.86 13.79
CA SER A 210 0.68 19.16 12.84
C SER A 210 1.08 17.90 12.09
N THR A 211 1.34 18.05 10.80
CA THR A 211 1.89 16.96 9.98
C THR A 211 3.41 17.03 10.08
N ASP A 212 4.06 15.92 10.39
CA ASP A 212 5.51 15.85 10.44
C ASP A 212 6.10 15.73 9.03
N LYS A 213 7.26 16.32 8.82
CA LYS A 213 8.02 16.17 7.56
C LYS A 213 8.42 14.73 7.33
N ASN A 214 8.84 14.05 8.39
CA ASN A 214 9.29 12.67 8.39
C ASN A 214 8.46 11.86 9.38
N SER A 215 8.02 10.71 8.96
CA SER A 215 7.38 9.72 9.82
C SER A 215 8.09 8.40 9.64
N THR A 216 8.55 7.79 10.72
CA THR A 216 9.23 6.48 10.66
C THR A 216 8.56 5.51 11.63
N THR A 217 8.27 4.33 11.17
CA THR A 217 7.65 3.25 11.94
C THR A 217 8.60 2.05 11.95
N TYR A 218 8.90 1.55 13.14
CA TYR A 218 9.62 0.30 13.32
C TYR A 218 8.65 -0.77 13.79
N MET A 219 8.73 -1.96 13.22
CA MET A 219 7.91 -3.09 13.63
C MET A 219 8.76 -4.34 13.82
N ALA A 220 8.49 -5.06 14.89
CA ALA A 220 8.97 -6.41 15.09
C ALA A 220 7.76 -7.33 15.33
N ARG A 221 7.69 -8.43 14.61
CA ARG A 221 6.65 -9.45 14.76
C ARG A 221 7.27 -10.83 14.84
N VAL A 222 6.79 -11.61 15.78
CA VAL A 222 7.12 -13.04 15.92
C VAL A 222 5.84 -13.82 15.80
N SER A 223 5.85 -14.85 14.95
CA SER A 223 4.78 -15.83 14.85
C SER A 223 5.36 -17.24 14.95
N ASP A 224 4.62 -18.15 15.58
CA ASP A 224 5.02 -19.53 15.76
C ASP A 224 3.79 -20.42 15.78
N LYS A 225 3.96 -21.70 15.44
CA LYS A 225 2.94 -22.72 15.60
C LYS A 225 3.22 -23.53 16.85
N PHE A 226 2.17 -23.91 17.58
CA PHE A 226 2.30 -24.92 18.62
C PHE A 226 2.57 -26.27 17.96
N SER A 227 3.57 -26.97 18.42
CA SER A 227 3.98 -28.27 17.89
C SER A 227 2.77 -29.18 17.66
N ASP A 228 2.66 -29.73 16.46
CA ASP A 228 1.61 -30.67 16.01
C ASP A 228 0.16 -30.19 16.17
N SER A 229 -0.07 -28.88 16.26
CA SER A 229 -1.41 -28.32 16.40
C SER A 229 -1.76 -27.34 15.27
N ASP A 230 -3.08 -27.16 15.02
CA ASP A 230 -3.61 -26.12 14.13
C ASP A 230 -3.56 -24.71 14.75
N TRP A 231 -3.04 -24.60 15.99
CA TRP A 231 -2.95 -23.34 16.72
C TRP A 231 -1.66 -22.63 16.38
N SER A 232 -1.78 -21.34 16.08
CA SER A 232 -0.66 -20.43 15.92
C SER A 232 -0.84 -19.21 16.81
N TRP A 233 0.25 -18.56 17.15
CA TRP A 233 0.24 -17.28 17.86
C TRP A 233 1.13 -16.27 17.14
N ASN A 234 0.80 -15.00 17.29
CA ASN A 234 1.66 -13.92 16.86
C ASN A 234 1.73 -12.84 17.95
N ALA A 235 2.89 -12.20 18.06
CA ALA A 235 3.11 -11.04 18.90
C ALA A 235 3.82 -9.98 18.05
N SER A 236 3.35 -8.73 18.12
CA SER A 236 3.95 -7.61 17.41
C SER A 236 4.22 -6.44 18.34
N HIS A 237 5.30 -5.73 18.07
CA HIS A 237 5.66 -4.46 18.72
C HIS A 237 5.89 -3.42 17.64
N ILE A 238 5.25 -2.26 17.79
CA ILE A 238 5.32 -1.15 16.83
C ILE A 238 5.78 0.09 17.58
N ILE A 239 6.81 0.74 17.06
CA ILE A 239 7.33 2.02 17.56
C ILE A 239 7.16 3.05 16.46
N LEU A 240 6.47 4.14 16.78
CA LEU A 240 6.34 5.31 15.92
C LEU A 240 7.39 6.34 16.34
N SER A 241 8.19 6.81 15.41
CA SER A 241 9.14 7.90 15.63
C SER A 241 8.82 9.01 14.63
N ASN A 242 8.39 10.14 15.17
CA ASN A 242 8.20 11.38 14.43
C ASN A 242 9.42 12.23 14.70
N ASN A 243 10.19 12.54 13.68
CA ASN A 243 11.35 13.42 13.78
C ASN A 243 10.98 14.76 13.15
N ASP A 244 10.94 15.79 13.96
CA ASP A 244 10.79 17.20 13.54
C ASP A 244 11.95 17.66 12.62
#